data_b855c2fd5624baa08c9616c7f0f7aa80
#
_entry.id   b855c2fd5624baa08c9616c7f0f7aa80
#
_cell.length_a   1.000
_cell.length_b   1.000
_cell.length_c   1.000
_cell.angle_alpha   90.00
_cell.angle_beta   90.00
_cell.angle_gamma   90.00
#
_symmetry.space_group_name_H-M   'P 1'
#
loop_
_entity.id
_entity.type
_entity.pdbx_description
1 polymer ?
#
loop_
_entity_poly.entity_id
_entity_poly.type
_entity_poly.pdbx_seq_one_letter_code
_entity_poly.pdbx_strand_id
1 'polypeptide(L)'
;MSRYFLAIDIGASSGRHILGSVENGKIILEEVYRFWNGMDHVDGTLCWDVDRLFNEIIAGMKKCKEIGKIPVSVGIDTWGVDFVLLDKEDNIVGQTVGYRDHRTEGMDEEVYKIISENDLYARTGIQKAIYNTIYQLMAVKKKHPEYLEQAETMLHVPDYFHYLLTGKKTCEYTEATTGQLVNAETKDWDYELIDKLGYPRKMFQKLIMPGTSVGHFTEEVKAEVGFDVEVVAPATHDTGSAVLAVPANDDDFIYILSLIHISEPTRRRGI
;
A
#
# COMPACT_ATOMS: atom_id res chain seq x y z
N MET A 1 -12.92 -22.93 -20.34
CA MET A 1 -11.62 -22.72 -19.65
C MET A 1 -11.89 -21.97 -18.37
N SER A 2 -11.31 -22.41 -17.27
CA SER A 2 -11.41 -21.69 -16.00
C SER A 2 -10.74 -20.31 -16.11
N ARG A 3 -11.40 -19.27 -15.58
CA ARG A 3 -10.80 -17.94 -15.49
C ARG A 3 -10.09 -17.84 -14.13
N TYR A 4 -8.85 -17.38 -14.14
CA TYR A 4 -8.04 -17.18 -12.95
C TYR A 4 -7.86 -15.69 -12.67
N PHE A 5 -7.85 -15.32 -11.40
CA PHE A 5 -7.60 -13.98 -10.90
C PHE A 5 -6.42 -14.08 -9.91
N LEU A 6 -5.43 -13.23 -10.03
CA LEU A 6 -4.26 -13.27 -9.15
C LEU A 6 -4.37 -12.18 -8.09
N ALA A 7 -4.35 -12.59 -6.84
CA ALA A 7 -4.16 -11.70 -5.70
C ALA A 7 -2.71 -11.84 -5.18
N ILE A 8 -2.04 -10.71 -5.00
CA ILE A 8 -0.70 -10.64 -4.40
C ILE A 8 -0.82 -9.87 -3.10
N ASP A 9 -0.79 -10.59 -1.97
CA ASP A 9 -0.92 -10.05 -0.62
C ASP A 9 0.49 -10.01 0.02
N ILE A 10 0.99 -8.81 0.28
CA ILE A 10 2.32 -8.58 0.84
C ILE A 10 2.18 -7.99 2.24
N GLY A 11 2.24 -8.83 3.25
CA GLY A 11 2.29 -8.39 4.64
C GLY A 11 3.70 -8.07 5.12
N ALA A 12 3.81 -7.52 6.32
CA ALA A 12 5.08 -7.07 6.90
C ALA A 12 6.11 -8.19 7.18
N SER A 13 5.73 -9.46 7.10
CA SER A 13 6.61 -10.61 7.38
C SER A 13 6.66 -11.66 6.26
N SER A 14 5.69 -11.65 5.35
CA SER A 14 5.66 -12.55 4.19
C SER A 14 4.73 -12.01 3.12
N GLY A 15 5.00 -12.36 1.86
CA GLY A 15 4.08 -12.14 0.75
C GLY A 15 3.65 -13.46 0.12
N ARG A 16 2.50 -13.45 -0.54
CA ARG A 16 1.94 -14.63 -1.20
C ARG A 16 1.20 -14.26 -2.48
N HIS A 17 1.21 -15.18 -3.42
CA HIS A 17 0.45 -15.11 -4.66
C HIS A 17 -0.66 -16.16 -4.61
N ILE A 18 -1.90 -15.74 -4.68
CA ILE A 18 -3.08 -16.59 -4.61
C ILE A 18 -3.85 -16.50 -5.92
N LEU A 19 -4.00 -17.62 -6.63
CA LEU A 19 -4.90 -17.73 -7.76
C LEU A 19 -6.32 -18.06 -7.25
N GLY A 20 -7.26 -17.19 -7.59
CA GLY A 20 -8.68 -17.43 -7.40
C GLY A 20 -9.35 -17.91 -8.69
N SER A 21 -10.25 -18.89 -8.59
CA SER A 21 -11.15 -19.30 -9.67
C SER A 21 -12.54 -19.58 -9.11
N VAL A 22 -13.54 -19.66 -10.00
CA VAL A 22 -14.90 -20.05 -9.60
C VAL A 22 -15.22 -21.40 -10.21
N GLU A 23 -15.52 -22.39 -9.35
CA GLU A 23 -15.91 -23.74 -9.74
C GLU A 23 -17.22 -24.12 -9.05
N ASN A 24 -18.23 -24.50 -9.82
CA ASN A 24 -19.55 -24.87 -9.30
C ASN A 24 -20.15 -23.83 -8.34
N GLY A 25 -19.94 -22.52 -8.62
CA GLY A 25 -20.44 -21.42 -7.81
C GLY A 25 -19.65 -21.16 -6.51
N LYS A 26 -18.51 -21.82 -6.33
CA LYS A 26 -17.61 -21.62 -5.18
C LYS A 26 -16.29 -21.02 -5.61
N ILE A 27 -15.74 -20.15 -4.79
CA ILE A 27 -14.40 -19.62 -4.97
C ILE A 27 -13.40 -20.69 -4.52
N ILE A 28 -12.48 -21.02 -5.42
CA ILE A 28 -11.34 -21.91 -5.14
C ILE A 28 -10.09 -21.05 -5.11
N LEU A 29 -9.30 -21.18 -4.04
CA LEU A 29 -8.06 -20.45 -3.84
C LEU A 29 -6.88 -21.43 -3.89
N GLU A 30 -5.83 -21.06 -4.59
CA GLU A 30 -4.60 -21.83 -4.73
C GLU A 30 -3.40 -20.92 -4.50
N GLU A 31 -2.61 -21.18 -3.46
CA GLU A 31 -1.34 -20.48 -3.25
C GLU A 31 -0.31 -21.04 -4.24
N VAL A 32 0.21 -20.16 -5.09
CA VAL A 32 1.17 -20.54 -6.14
C VAL A 32 2.59 -20.10 -5.84
N TYR A 33 2.76 -19.10 -4.99
CA TYR A 33 4.07 -18.61 -4.58
C TYR A 33 4.00 -17.95 -3.21
N ARG A 34 5.06 -18.09 -2.43
CA ARG A 34 5.23 -17.43 -1.13
C ARG A 34 6.68 -17.02 -0.94
N PHE A 35 6.89 -15.85 -0.32
CA PHE A 35 8.22 -15.35 0.00
C PHE A 35 8.25 -14.70 1.39
N TRP A 36 9.43 -14.59 1.95
CA TRP A 36 9.67 -13.86 3.18
C TRP A 36 9.69 -12.35 2.90
N ASN A 37 9.20 -11.56 3.86
CA ASN A 37 9.32 -10.11 3.86
C ASN A 37 9.83 -9.61 5.21
N GLY A 38 10.50 -8.47 5.21
CA GLY A 38 11.04 -7.80 6.38
C GLY A 38 11.77 -6.53 5.98
N MET A 39 12.06 -5.72 6.98
CA MET A 39 12.82 -4.49 6.82
C MET A 39 14.28 -4.72 7.15
N ASP A 40 15.17 -3.99 6.47
CA ASP A 40 16.60 -3.99 6.71
C ASP A 40 17.06 -2.62 7.22
N HIS A 41 18.14 -2.61 7.99
CA HIS A 41 18.78 -1.36 8.39
C HIS A 41 19.69 -0.84 7.27
N VAL A 42 19.37 0.35 6.75
CA VAL A 42 20.16 1.06 5.76
C VAL A 42 20.54 2.42 6.37
N ASP A 43 21.83 2.65 6.58
CA ASP A 43 22.38 3.87 7.21
C ASP A 43 21.70 4.26 8.53
N GLY A 44 21.36 3.23 9.35
CA GLY A 44 20.73 3.42 10.64
C GLY A 44 19.20 3.60 10.61
N THR A 45 18.59 3.56 9.42
CA THR A 45 17.15 3.70 9.19
C THR A 45 16.56 2.35 8.80
N LEU A 46 15.38 2.03 9.30
CA LEU A 46 14.70 0.78 9.02
C LEU A 46 13.87 0.91 7.72
N CYS A 47 14.29 0.22 6.66
CA CYS A 47 13.78 0.42 5.31
C CYS A 47 13.21 -0.85 4.69
N TRP A 48 12.28 -0.68 3.76
CA TRP A 48 11.81 -1.72 2.85
C TRP A 48 12.69 -1.77 1.61
N ASP A 49 13.07 -2.97 1.19
CA ASP A 49 13.69 -3.23 -0.11
C ASP A 49 12.60 -3.43 -1.17
N VAL A 50 12.12 -2.33 -1.76
CA VAL A 50 11.03 -2.37 -2.75
C VAL A 50 11.45 -3.00 -4.06
N ASP A 51 12.72 -2.96 -4.42
CA ASP A 51 13.24 -3.62 -5.63
C ASP A 51 13.21 -5.15 -5.46
N ARG A 52 13.63 -5.64 -4.32
CA ARG A 52 13.50 -7.06 -3.96
C ARG A 52 12.04 -7.50 -3.97
N LEU A 53 11.14 -6.71 -3.36
CA LEU A 53 9.71 -7.03 -3.34
C LEU A 53 9.12 -7.08 -4.75
N PHE A 54 9.50 -6.16 -5.63
CA PHE A 54 9.06 -6.20 -7.02
C PHE A 54 9.58 -7.45 -7.76
N ASN A 55 10.81 -7.86 -7.51
CA ASN A 55 11.35 -9.11 -8.06
C ASN A 55 10.55 -10.33 -7.58
N GLU A 56 10.08 -10.35 -6.33
CA GLU A 56 9.21 -11.42 -5.80
C GLU A 56 7.82 -11.39 -6.46
N ILE A 57 7.27 -10.20 -6.75
CA ILE A 57 6.02 -10.05 -7.52
C ILE A 57 6.17 -10.70 -8.91
N ILE A 58 7.24 -10.37 -9.61
CA ILE A 58 7.56 -10.94 -10.93
C ILE A 58 7.76 -12.46 -10.86
N ALA A 59 8.49 -12.95 -9.85
CA ALA A 59 8.74 -14.38 -9.68
C ALA A 59 7.45 -15.18 -9.49
N GLY A 60 6.53 -14.70 -8.66
CA GLY A 60 5.23 -15.35 -8.46
C GLY A 60 4.34 -15.33 -9.72
N MET A 61 4.39 -14.25 -10.51
CA MET A 61 3.69 -14.20 -11.80
C MET A 61 4.28 -15.21 -12.81
N LYS A 62 5.61 -15.34 -12.89
CA LYS A 62 6.26 -16.37 -13.70
C LYS A 62 5.80 -17.77 -13.29
N LYS A 63 5.57 -18.00 -11.99
CA LYS A 63 5.06 -19.28 -11.49
C LYS A 63 3.67 -19.62 -12.02
N CYS A 64 2.78 -18.63 -12.16
CA CYS A 64 1.48 -18.84 -12.80
C CYS A 64 1.62 -19.35 -14.25
N LYS A 65 2.59 -18.81 -15.00
CA LYS A 65 2.88 -19.28 -16.37
C LYS A 65 3.43 -20.71 -16.36
N GLU A 66 4.36 -21.04 -15.48
CA GLU A 66 4.95 -22.37 -15.38
C GLU A 66 3.90 -23.47 -15.15
N ILE A 67 2.90 -23.19 -14.31
CA ILE A 67 1.81 -24.13 -14.02
C ILE A 67 0.66 -24.08 -15.05
N GLY A 68 0.79 -23.23 -16.10
CA GLY A 68 -0.21 -23.10 -17.15
C GLY A 68 -1.51 -22.41 -16.75
N LYS A 69 -1.50 -21.59 -15.67
CA LYS A 69 -2.66 -20.88 -15.13
C LYS A 69 -2.48 -19.37 -15.25
N ILE A 70 -2.62 -18.85 -16.47
CA ILE A 70 -2.50 -17.42 -16.72
C ILE A 70 -3.73 -16.69 -16.16
N PRO A 71 -3.55 -15.71 -15.26
CA PRO A 71 -4.67 -14.92 -14.73
C PRO A 71 -5.23 -13.96 -15.79
N VAL A 72 -6.48 -13.53 -15.63
CA VAL A 72 -7.10 -12.47 -16.47
C VAL A 72 -6.91 -11.10 -15.86
N SER A 73 -6.67 -11.04 -14.55
CA SER A 73 -6.31 -9.80 -13.84
C SER A 73 -5.39 -10.10 -12.65
N VAL A 74 -4.64 -9.08 -12.23
CA VAL A 74 -3.81 -9.08 -11.02
C VAL A 74 -4.12 -7.85 -10.18
N GLY A 75 -4.15 -8.02 -8.87
CA GLY A 75 -4.21 -6.96 -7.88
C GLY A 75 -3.20 -7.19 -6.77
N ILE A 76 -2.69 -6.10 -6.22
CA ILE A 76 -1.69 -6.11 -5.14
C ILE A 76 -2.24 -5.34 -3.96
N ASP A 77 -2.21 -5.91 -2.77
CA ASP A 77 -2.39 -5.19 -1.52
C ASP A 77 -1.16 -5.37 -0.61
N THR A 78 -0.96 -4.39 0.26
CA THR A 78 0.15 -4.38 1.23
C THR A 78 -0.31 -3.79 2.57
N TRP A 79 0.63 -3.67 3.52
CA TRP A 79 0.45 -2.88 4.73
C TRP A 79 0.27 -1.38 4.39
N GLY A 80 -0.34 -0.63 5.30
CA GLY A 80 -0.62 0.79 5.12
C GLY A 80 0.56 1.73 5.42
N VAL A 81 0.34 3.01 5.17
CA VAL A 81 1.07 4.22 5.59
C VAL A 81 2.43 4.49 4.95
N ASP A 82 3.15 3.48 4.47
CA ASP A 82 4.48 3.65 3.91
C ASP A 82 4.44 4.05 2.43
N PHE A 83 5.42 4.80 1.99
CA PHE A 83 5.43 5.40 0.65
C PHE A 83 6.82 5.47 0.03
N VAL A 84 6.83 5.61 -1.28
CA VAL A 84 7.99 5.90 -2.13
C VAL A 84 7.84 7.32 -2.67
N LEU A 85 8.92 8.11 -2.60
CA LEU A 85 9.01 9.41 -3.28
C LEU A 85 9.76 9.23 -4.60
N LEU A 86 9.24 9.82 -5.68
CA LEU A 86 9.86 9.78 -6.99
C LEU A 86 10.17 11.20 -7.48
N ASP A 87 11.33 11.39 -8.10
CA ASP A 87 11.68 12.63 -8.79
C ASP A 87 11.01 12.74 -10.17
N LYS A 88 11.35 13.75 -10.93
CA LYS A 88 10.80 14.00 -12.29
C LYS A 88 11.27 12.98 -13.35
N GLU A 89 12.35 12.28 -13.10
CA GLU A 89 12.86 11.18 -13.91
C GLU A 89 12.41 9.80 -13.40
N ASP A 90 11.52 9.77 -12.40
CA ASP A 90 11.00 8.56 -11.74
C ASP A 90 12.05 7.77 -10.93
N ASN A 91 13.16 8.38 -10.56
CA ASN A 91 14.08 7.78 -9.61
C ASN A 91 13.56 7.93 -8.18
N ILE A 92 13.85 6.95 -7.33
CA ILE A 92 13.50 7.01 -5.91
C ILE A 92 14.31 8.12 -5.23
N VAL A 93 13.61 9.00 -4.52
CA VAL A 93 14.21 10.07 -3.69
C VAL A 93 14.30 9.56 -2.24
N GLY A 94 15.52 9.46 -1.75
CA GLY A 94 15.80 8.93 -0.42
C GLY A 94 15.58 7.42 -0.34
N GLN A 95 14.99 6.95 0.78
CA GLN A 95 14.76 5.53 1.07
C GLN A 95 13.30 5.28 1.36
N THR A 96 12.80 4.07 1.08
CA THR A 96 11.46 3.63 1.48
C THR A 96 11.49 3.20 2.94
N VAL A 97 11.35 4.18 3.83
CA VAL A 97 11.43 3.96 5.29
C VAL A 97 10.16 3.31 5.79
N GLY A 98 10.33 2.24 6.56
CA GLY A 98 9.20 1.49 7.10
C GLY A 98 8.57 2.11 8.35
N TYR A 99 7.30 1.85 8.56
CA TYR A 99 6.48 2.40 9.65
C TYR A 99 6.97 2.04 11.07
N ARG A 100 7.84 1.06 11.20
CA ARG A 100 8.46 0.67 12.49
C ARG A 100 9.74 1.46 12.80
N ASP A 101 10.18 2.32 11.90
CA ASP A 101 11.31 3.21 12.14
C ASP A 101 10.95 4.28 13.19
N HIS A 102 11.94 4.67 13.99
CA HIS A 102 11.77 5.67 15.04
C HIS A 102 11.76 7.12 14.53
N ARG A 103 11.84 7.33 13.19
CA ARG A 103 11.93 8.70 12.62
C ARG A 103 10.76 9.59 12.95
N THR A 104 9.60 9.01 13.26
CA THR A 104 8.35 9.73 13.53
C THR A 104 8.17 10.13 15.00
N GLU A 105 9.06 9.73 15.89
CA GLU A 105 9.00 10.12 17.30
C GLU A 105 9.04 11.66 17.45
N GLY A 106 8.02 12.22 18.14
CA GLY A 106 7.83 13.66 18.33
C GLY A 106 7.28 14.43 17.11
N MET A 107 7.02 13.75 15.99
CA MET A 107 6.47 14.41 14.79
C MET A 107 4.99 14.77 14.92
N ASP A 108 4.25 14.09 15.76
CA ASP A 108 2.90 14.45 16.15
C ASP A 108 2.86 15.83 16.84
N GLU A 109 3.79 16.13 17.74
CA GLU A 109 3.91 17.44 18.37
C GLU A 109 4.18 18.54 17.34
N GLU A 110 4.98 18.27 16.30
CA GLU A 110 5.24 19.21 15.22
C GLU A 110 3.99 19.46 14.36
N VAL A 111 3.21 18.42 14.05
CA VAL A 111 1.93 18.53 13.35
C VAL A 111 0.93 19.31 14.19
N TYR A 112 0.86 19.06 15.51
CA TYR A 112 -0.10 19.70 16.40
C TYR A 112 0.18 21.18 16.70
N LYS A 113 1.37 21.70 16.33
CA LYS A 113 1.61 23.15 16.27
C LYS A 113 0.83 23.82 15.12
N ILE A 114 0.37 23.05 14.12
CA ILE A 114 -0.27 23.53 12.92
C ILE A 114 -1.78 23.26 12.91
N ILE A 115 -2.18 22.07 13.38
CA ILE A 115 -3.57 21.65 13.48
C ILE A 115 -3.73 20.80 14.76
N SER A 116 -4.81 21.04 15.54
CA SER A 116 -5.05 20.25 16.74
C SER A 116 -5.37 18.79 16.41
N GLU A 117 -5.10 17.86 17.33
CA GLU A 117 -5.45 16.43 17.17
C GLU A 117 -6.95 16.26 16.90
N ASN A 118 -7.81 16.99 17.62
CA ASN A 118 -9.25 16.92 17.46
C ASN A 118 -9.70 17.41 16.05
N ASP A 119 -9.13 18.51 15.56
CA ASP A 119 -9.46 19.03 14.23
C ASP A 119 -8.95 18.09 13.14
N LEU A 120 -7.77 17.51 13.31
CA LEU A 120 -7.22 16.52 12.40
C LEU A 120 -8.11 15.28 12.32
N TYR A 121 -8.55 14.77 13.48
CA TYR A 121 -9.49 13.66 13.54
C TYR A 121 -10.84 14.01 12.91
N ALA A 122 -11.38 15.17 13.20
CA ALA A 122 -12.66 15.63 12.62
C ALA A 122 -12.61 15.71 11.09
N ARG A 123 -11.47 16.09 10.49
CA ARG A 123 -11.29 16.18 9.04
C ARG A 123 -11.10 14.80 8.38
N THR A 124 -10.36 13.91 9.00
CA THR A 124 -9.90 12.67 8.36
C THR A 124 -10.64 11.42 8.82
N GLY A 125 -11.25 11.44 10.02
CA GLY A 125 -11.87 10.27 10.64
C GLY A 125 -10.89 9.17 11.07
N ILE A 126 -9.58 9.43 10.96
CA ILE A 126 -8.53 8.42 11.21
C ILE A 126 -7.91 8.67 12.59
N GLN A 127 -7.83 7.61 13.40
CA GLN A 127 -7.18 7.68 14.70
C GLN A 127 -5.69 7.98 14.58
N LYS A 128 -5.15 8.64 15.59
CA LYS A 128 -3.70 8.84 15.70
C LYS A 128 -2.97 7.51 15.81
N ALA A 129 -2.04 7.30 14.90
CA ALA A 129 -0.96 6.33 15.04
C ALA A 129 0.32 7.04 14.60
N ILE A 130 1.36 7.02 15.45
CA ILE A 130 2.58 7.82 15.24
C ILE A 130 3.26 7.54 13.89
N TYR A 131 2.97 6.40 13.29
CA TYR A 131 3.48 5.97 11.99
C TYR A 131 2.61 6.39 10.80
N ASN A 132 1.48 7.09 10.97
CA ASN A 132 0.68 7.54 9.83
C ASN A 132 1.50 8.45 8.92
N THR A 133 1.21 8.41 7.62
CA THR A 133 1.96 9.10 6.57
C THR A 133 2.17 10.60 6.85
N ILE A 134 1.19 11.26 7.48
CA ILE A 134 1.29 12.68 7.87
C ILE A 134 2.51 12.93 8.77
N TYR A 135 2.79 12.04 9.73
CA TYR A 135 3.95 12.18 10.63
C TYR A 135 5.24 11.75 9.95
N GLN A 136 5.16 10.76 9.08
CA GLN A 136 6.31 10.34 8.28
C GLN A 136 6.78 11.46 7.34
N LEU A 137 5.86 12.15 6.64
CA LEU A 137 6.17 13.32 5.81
C LEU A 137 6.70 14.49 6.65
N MET A 138 6.20 14.67 7.89
CA MET A 138 6.75 15.67 8.80
C MET A 138 8.21 15.34 9.17
N ALA A 139 8.54 14.07 9.40
CA ALA A 139 9.91 13.64 9.64
C ALA A 139 10.82 13.92 8.42
N VAL A 140 10.34 13.64 7.20
CA VAL A 140 11.05 14.01 5.96
C VAL A 140 11.26 15.52 5.90
N LYS A 141 10.21 16.32 6.10
CA LYS A 141 10.27 17.78 6.07
C LYS A 141 11.31 18.36 7.05
N LYS A 142 11.43 17.75 8.25
CA LYS A 142 12.33 18.22 9.30
C LYS A 142 13.79 17.79 9.10
N LYS A 143 14.00 16.56 8.65
CA LYS A 143 15.33 15.95 8.56
C LYS A 143 15.94 16.05 7.16
N HIS A 144 15.11 15.98 6.12
CA HIS A 144 15.49 15.94 4.72
C HIS A 144 14.53 16.77 3.86
N PRO A 145 14.41 18.11 4.10
CA PRO A 145 13.50 18.96 3.33
C PRO A 145 13.78 18.93 1.82
N GLU A 146 15.02 18.69 1.42
CA GLU A 146 15.45 18.52 0.03
C GLU A 146 14.73 17.37 -0.69
N TYR A 147 14.30 16.34 0.03
CA TYR A 147 13.54 15.24 -0.57
C TYR A 147 12.15 15.68 -1.00
N LEU A 148 11.48 16.55 -0.22
CA LEU A 148 10.17 17.10 -0.60
C LEU A 148 10.29 18.08 -1.76
N GLU A 149 11.42 18.80 -1.89
CA GLU A 149 11.68 19.70 -3.02
C GLU A 149 11.88 18.91 -4.31
N GLN A 150 12.61 17.80 -4.26
CA GLN A 150 12.92 16.92 -5.40
C GLN A 150 11.71 16.07 -5.82
N ALA A 151 10.89 15.64 -4.86
CA ALA A 151 9.77 14.73 -5.13
C ALA A 151 8.73 15.38 -6.05
N GLU A 152 8.42 14.72 -7.15
CA GLU A 152 7.30 15.02 -8.05
C GLU A 152 6.09 14.12 -7.78
N THR A 153 6.32 12.93 -7.21
CA THR A 153 5.29 11.93 -6.96
C THR A 153 5.53 11.25 -5.62
N MET A 154 4.45 11.04 -4.86
CA MET A 154 4.40 10.13 -3.73
C MET A 154 3.43 9.00 -4.08
N LEU A 155 3.88 7.77 -3.97
CA LEU A 155 3.06 6.57 -4.12
C LEU A 155 3.17 5.74 -2.86
N HIS A 156 2.05 5.29 -2.31
CA HIS A 156 2.09 4.25 -1.30
C HIS A 156 2.66 2.96 -1.90
N VAL A 157 3.16 2.08 -1.05
CA VAL A 157 3.90 0.89 -1.52
C VAL A 157 3.12 0.05 -2.55
N PRO A 158 1.82 -0.26 -2.37
CA PRO A 158 1.08 -1.03 -3.38
C PRO A 158 0.85 -0.25 -4.68
N ASP A 159 0.63 1.07 -4.58
CA ASP A 159 0.49 1.94 -5.74
C ASP A 159 1.80 2.06 -6.54
N TYR A 160 2.93 2.05 -5.83
CA TYR A 160 4.25 2.00 -6.47
C TYR A 160 4.44 0.70 -7.26
N PHE A 161 4.03 -0.45 -6.72
CA PHE A 161 4.08 -1.71 -7.47
C PHE A 161 3.12 -1.72 -8.66
N HIS A 162 1.92 -1.16 -8.53
CA HIS A 162 1.02 -0.98 -9.67
C HIS A 162 1.64 -0.07 -10.74
N TYR A 163 2.32 0.99 -10.32
CA TYR A 163 3.06 1.87 -11.25
C TYR A 163 4.18 1.10 -11.97
N LEU A 164 4.99 0.32 -11.27
CA LEU A 164 6.04 -0.49 -11.91
C LEU A 164 5.48 -1.50 -12.93
N LEU A 165 4.30 -2.06 -12.66
CA LEU A 165 3.65 -2.97 -13.58
C LEU A 165 3.07 -2.29 -14.82
N THR A 166 2.57 -1.05 -14.71
CA THR A 166 1.72 -0.41 -15.74
C THR A 166 2.25 0.89 -16.31
N GLY A 167 3.25 1.51 -15.67
CA GLY A 167 3.71 2.86 -15.98
C GLY A 167 2.75 3.97 -15.56
N LYS A 168 1.64 3.67 -14.83
CA LYS A 168 0.63 4.66 -14.43
C LYS A 168 0.68 4.95 -12.95
N LYS A 169 0.78 6.23 -12.61
CA LYS A 169 0.82 6.74 -11.23
C LYS A 169 -0.58 7.09 -10.76
N THR A 170 -1.09 6.34 -9.80
CA THR A 170 -2.39 6.53 -9.13
C THR A 170 -2.21 6.27 -7.65
N CYS A 171 -3.13 6.74 -6.81
CA CYS A 171 -3.19 6.37 -5.39
C CYS A 171 -4.56 5.74 -5.12
N GLU A 172 -4.58 4.57 -4.51
CA GLU A 172 -5.83 3.93 -4.16
C GLU A 172 -6.35 4.48 -2.82
N TYR A 173 -7.66 4.68 -2.75
CA TYR A 173 -8.35 5.39 -1.67
C TYR A 173 -8.16 4.74 -0.29
N THR A 174 -8.28 3.41 -0.17
CA THR A 174 -8.19 2.74 1.13
C THR A 174 -6.80 2.87 1.73
N GLU A 175 -5.78 2.80 0.89
CA GLU A 175 -4.39 3.02 1.29
C GLU A 175 -4.15 4.50 1.67
N ALA A 176 -4.59 5.43 0.83
CA ALA A 176 -4.43 6.86 1.07
C ALA A 176 -5.06 7.33 2.39
N THR A 177 -6.19 6.74 2.80
CA THR A 177 -6.86 7.09 4.07
C THR A 177 -6.01 6.76 5.29
N THR A 178 -5.15 5.75 5.24
CA THR A 178 -4.28 5.37 6.37
C THR A 178 -3.34 6.51 6.79
N GLY A 179 -3.06 7.41 5.87
CA GLY A 179 -2.08 8.49 6.05
C GLY A 179 -2.55 9.70 6.83
N GLN A 180 -3.84 9.83 7.19
CA GLN A 180 -4.45 11.05 7.78
C GLN A 180 -4.30 12.32 6.92
N LEU A 181 -4.35 12.18 5.59
CA LEU A 181 -4.25 13.29 4.62
C LEU A 181 -5.45 13.35 3.66
N VAL A 182 -6.38 12.40 3.78
CA VAL A 182 -7.63 12.37 3.01
C VAL A 182 -8.76 12.93 3.86
N ASN A 183 -9.56 13.81 3.27
CA ASN A 183 -10.74 14.37 3.93
C ASN A 183 -11.90 13.37 3.86
N ALA A 184 -12.46 13.01 5.03
CA ALA A 184 -13.51 12.00 5.14
C ALA A 184 -14.83 12.39 4.48
N GLU A 185 -15.12 13.70 4.38
CA GLU A 185 -16.35 14.23 3.78
C GLU A 185 -16.26 14.26 2.26
N THR A 186 -15.16 14.84 1.73
CA THR A 186 -14.97 14.97 0.27
C THR A 186 -14.47 13.70 -0.39
N LYS A 187 -13.88 12.76 0.40
CA LYS A 187 -13.24 11.53 -0.07
C LYS A 187 -12.11 11.78 -1.08
N ASP A 188 -11.41 12.87 -0.89
CA ASP A 188 -10.24 13.25 -1.70
C ASP A 188 -9.15 13.80 -0.78
N TRP A 189 -7.96 14.05 -1.32
CA TRP A 189 -6.87 14.67 -0.57
C TRP A 189 -7.34 15.97 0.09
N ASP A 190 -7.02 16.14 1.37
CA ASP A 190 -7.27 17.38 2.10
C ASP A 190 -6.21 18.43 1.75
N TYR A 191 -6.35 19.05 0.58
CA TYR A 191 -5.36 20.01 0.09
C TYR A 191 -5.21 21.25 0.99
N GLU A 192 -6.24 21.64 1.77
CA GLU A 192 -6.11 22.71 2.76
C GLU A 192 -5.17 22.29 3.89
N LEU A 193 -5.30 21.06 4.37
CA LEU A 193 -4.41 20.47 5.38
C LEU A 193 -3.00 20.29 4.84
N ILE A 194 -2.86 19.74 3.63
CA ILE A 194 -1.59 19.52 2.94
C ILE A 194 -0.81 20.83 2.81
N ASP A 195 -1.48 21.92 2.41
CA ASP A 195 -0.87 23.24 2.29
C ASP A 195 -0.45 23.79 3.66
N LYS A 196 -1.31 23.69 4.68
CA LYS A 196 -0.98 24.15 6.04
C LYS A 196 0.25 23.44 6.59
N LEU A 197 0.39 22.13 6.29
CA LEU A 197 1.55 21.35 6.66
C LEU A 197 2.78 21.67 5.80
N GLY A 198 2.60 22.37 4.68
CA GLY A 198 3.65 22.74 3.73
C GLY A 198 4.19 21.53 2.96
N TYR A 199 3.33 20.56 2.68
CA TYR A 199 3.66 19.45 1.79
C TYR A 199 3.37 19.84 0.33
N PRO A 200 4.28 19.55 -0.63
CA PRO A 200 4.07 19.92 -2.03
C PRO A 200 2.88 19.20 -2.65
N ARG A 201 1.86 19.94 -3.10
CA ARG A 201 0.64 19.35 -3.71
C ARG A 201 0.96 18.44 -4.91
N LYS A 202 2.03 18.74 -5.67
CA LYS A 202 2.42 17.99 -6.86
C LYS A 202 2.67 16.50 -6.59
N MET A 203 3.06 16.14 -5.35
CA MET A 203 3.34 14.75 -4.98
C MET A 203 2.09 13.87 -4.91
N PHE A 204 0.92 14.45 -4.64
CA PHE A 204 -0.32 13.73 -4.38
C PHE A 204 -1.04 13.40 -5.68
N GLN A 205 -0.99 12.15 -6.08
CA GLN A 205 -1.61 11.67 -7.30
C GLN A 205 -3.13 11.55 -7.14
N LYS A 206 -3.84 11.51 -8.27
CA LYS A 206 -5.30 11.33 -8.28
C LYS A 206 -5.69 10.05 -7.54
N LEU A 207 -6.66 10.18 -6.62
CA LEU A 207 -7.25 9.03 -5.94
C LEU A 207 -8.12 8.21 -6.91
N ILE A 208 -8.01 6.90 -6.80
CA ILE A 208 -8.87 5.93 -7.47
C ILE A 208 -9.54 5.04 -6.41
N MET A 209 -10.72 4.52 -6.74
CA MET A 209 -11.46 3.65 -5.83
C MET A 209 -11.09 2.18 -6.08
N PRO A 210 -11.27 1.28 -5.08
CA PRO A 210 -11.12 -0.14 -5.27
C PRO A 210 -11.91 -0.65 -6.48
N GLY A 211 -11.35 -1.61 -7.21
CA GLY A 211 -11.93 -2.15 -8.44
C GLY A 211 -11.61 -1.35 -9.70
N THR A 212 -10.86 -0.25 -9.59
CA THR A 212 -10.45 0.54 -10.76
C THR A 212 -9.34 -0.17 -11.54
N SER A 213 -9.50 -0.25 -12.85
CA SER A 213 -8.42 -0.70 -13.75
C SER A 213 -7.30 0.33 -13.78
N VAL A 214 -6.10 -0.08 -13.44
CA VAL A 214 -4.89 0.74 -13.59
C VAL A 214 -4.34 0.63 -15.02
N GLY A 215 -4.57 -0.50 -15.68
CA GLY A 215 -4.17 -0.74 -17.06
C GLY A 215 -3.54 -2.11 -17.25
N HIS A 216 -2.77 -2.26 -18.31
CA HIS A 216 -2.04 -3.48 -18.66
C HIS A 216 -0.55 -3.34 -18.33
N PHE A 217 0.16 -4.44 -18.31
CA PHE A 217 1.61 -4.45 -18.11
C PHE A 217 2.35 -3.59 -19.13
N THR A 218 3.48 -3.02 -18.73
CA THR A 218 4.45 -2.43 -19.66
C THR A 218 5.04 -3.51 -20.54
N GLU A 219 5.65 -3.12 -21.67
CA GLU A 219 6.26 -4.08 -22.59
C GLU A 219 7.43 -4.85 -21.92
N GLU A 220 8.15 -4.20 -21.01
CA GLU A 220 9.23 -4.79 -20.23
C GLU A 220 8.68 -5.91 -19.32
N VAL A 221 7.62 -5.61 -18.56
CA VAL A 221 6.99 -6.59 -17.67
C VAL A 221 6.39 -7.74 -18.46
N LYS A 222 5.70 -7.46 -19.59
CA LYS A 222 5.18 -8.50 -20.50
C LYS A 222 6.28 -9.43 -20.99
N ALA A 223 7.40 -8.87 -21.42
CA ALA A 223 8.53 -9.66 -21.92
C ALA A 223 9.11 -10.54 -20.80
N GLU A 224 9.18 -10.01 -19.57
CA GLU A 224 9.78 -10.70 -18.44
C GLU A 224 8.89 -11.83 -17.90
N VAL A 225 7.59 -11.59 -17.69
CA VAL A 225 6.65 -12.62 -17.18
C VAL A 225 6.14 -13.53 -18.30
N GLY A 226 6.14 -13.04 -19.54
CA GLY A 226 5.77 -13.77 -20.77
C GLY A 226 4.28 -13.89 -21.02
N PHE A 227 3.48 -12.98 -20.46
CA PHE A 227 2.05 -12.79 -20.74
C PHE A 227 1.64 -11.35 -20.40
N ASP A 228 0.43 -10.96 -20.81
CA ASP A 228 -0.18 -9.68 -20.44
C ASP A 228 -1.46 -9.91 -19.66
N VAL A 229 -1.72 -9.07 -18.65
CA VAL A 229 -2.97 -9.07 -17.91
C VAL A 229 -3.37 -7.65 -17.52
N GLU A 230 -4.65 -7.48 -17.17
CA GLU A 230 -5.16 -6.26 -16.57
C GLU A 230 -4.72 -6.14 -15.10
N VAL A 231 -4.15 -5.01 -14.73
CA VAL A 231 -3.87 -4.65 -13.33
C VAL A 231 -5.07 -3.89 -12.78
N VAL A 232 -5.67 -4.41 -11.72
CA VAL A 232 -6.84 -3.83 -11.05
C VAL A 232 -6.45 -3.50 -9.62
N ALA A 233 -6.60 -2.25 -9.22
CA ALA A 233 -6.37 -1.88 -7.82
C ALA A 233 -7.47 -2.52 -6.95
N PRO A 234 -7.15 -3.46 -6.03
CA PRO A 234 -8.11 -3.89 -5.00
C PRO A 234 -8.30 -2.78 -3.96
N ALA A 235 -8.87 -3.04 -2.80
CA ALA A 235 -8.57 -2.24 -1.62
C ALA A 235 -7.09 -2.51 -1.28
N THR A 236 -6.20 -1.59 -1.63
CA THR A 236 -4.75 -1.87 -1.59
C THR A 236 -4.17 -1.87 -0.17
N HIS A 237 -4.91 -1.37 0.80
CA HIS A 237 -4.64 -1.61 2.22
C HIS A 237 -5.16 -3.00 2.62
N ASP A 238 -4.28 -3.90 3.06
CA ASP A 238 -4.58 -5.30 3.44
C ASP A 238 -5.81 -5.43 4.36
N THR A 239 -5.92 -4.53 5.33
CA THR A 239 -7.08 -4.41 6.23
C THR A 239 -8.36 -4.08 5.46
N GLY A 240 -8.29 -3.18 4.47
CA GLY A 240 -9.43 -2.85 3.60
C GLY A 240 -9.87 -4.05 2.76
N SER A 241 -8.91 -4.78 2.18
CA SER A 241 -9.18 -6.03 1.46
C SER A 241 -9.81 -7.10 2.36
N ALA A 242 -9.33 -7.24 3.60
CA ALA A 242 -9.92 -8.17 4.57
C ALA A 242 -11.37 -7.82 4.91
N VAL A 243 -11.71 -6.53 5.07
CA VAL A 243 -13.09 -6.08 5.31
C VAL A 243 -13.99 -6.36 4.10
N LEU A 244 -13.51 -6.09 2.88
CA LEU A 244 -14.26 -6.39 1.65
C LEU A 244 -14.52 -7.88 1.45
N ALA A 245 -13.67 -8.75 1.99
CA ALA A 245 -13.84 -10.20 1.92
C ALA A 245 -14.90 -10.76 2.88
N VAL A 246 -15.45 -9.96 3.82
CA VAL A 246 -16.47 -10.39 4.77
C VAL A 246 -17.78 -10.68 4.02
N PRO A 247 -18.33 -11.91 4.10
CA PRO A 247 -19.55 -12.28 3.40
C PRO A 247 -20.80 -11.76 4.14
N ALA A 248 -20.96 -10.44 4.22
CA ALA A 248 -22.13 -9.81 4.81
C ALA A 248 -23.33 -9.91 3.85
N ASN A 249 -24.52 -10.20 4.41
CA ASN A 249 -25.76 -10.34 3.64
C ASN A 249 -26.76 -9.19 3.88
N ASP A 250 -26.45 -8.28 4.78
CA ASP A 250 -27.28 -7.11 5.14
C ASP A 250 -26.39 -5.92 5.53
N ASP A 251 -27.00 -4.76 5.73
CA ASP A 251 -26.31 -3.51 6.09
C ASP A 251 -26.09 -3.35 7.60
N ASP A 252 -26.64 -4.26 8.42
CA ASP A 252 -26.59 -4.20 9.90
C ASP A 252 -25.47 -5.07 10.50
N PHE A 253 -24.46 -5.43 9.73
CA PHE A 253 -23.34 -6.25 10.21
C PHE A 253 -22.26 -5.42 10.91
N ILE A 254 -21.63 -6.03 11.89
CA ILE A 254 -20.43 -5.52 12.56
C ILE A 254 -19.29 -6.48 12.28
N TYR A 255 -18.14 -5.96 11.90
CA TYR A 255 -16.92 -6.76 11.78
C TYR A 255 -15.93 -6.37 12.88
N ILE A 256 -15.14 -7.33 13.33
CA ILE A 256 -13.99 -7.13 14.22
C ILE A 256 -12.78 -7.69 13.53
N LEU A 257 -11.83 -6.81 13.20
CA LEU A 257 -10.54 -7.17 12.67
C LEU A 257 -9.49 -6.99 13.75
N SER A 258 -8.72 -8.04 14.06
CA SER A 258 -7.67 -8.01 15.07
C SER A 258 -6.35 -8.44 14.47
N LEU A 259 -5.38 -7.54 14.49
CA LEU A 259 -3.99 -7.81 14.10
C LEU A 259 -3.16 -8.36 15.28
N ILE A 260 -3.58 -8.11 16.52
CA ILE A 260 -2.84 -8.50 17.75
C ILE A 260 -2.70 -10.02 17.88
N HIS A 261 -3.74 -10.77 17.53
CA HIS A 261 -3.73 -12.23 17.62
C HIS A 261 -2.90 -12.91 16.53
N ILE A 262 -2.61 -12.21 15.45
CA ILE A 262 -1.80 -12.69 14.33
C ILE A 262 -0.33 -12.38 14.56
N SER A 263 -0.02 -11.19 15.10
CA SER A 263 1.35 -10.70 15.26
C SER A 263 2.04 -11.11 16.57
N GLU A 264 1.29 -11.53 17.60
CA GLU A 264 1.86 -11.83 18.92
C GLU A 264 1.31 -13.10 19.62
N PRO A 265 1.25 -14.26 18.96
CA PRO A 265 0.77 -15.48 19.62
C PRO A 265 1.70 -15.97 20.74
N THR A 266 2.93 -15.48 20.80
CA THR A 266 3.98 -15.94 21.72
C THR A 266 4.07 -15.14 23.01
N ARG A 267 3.69 -13.88 23.07
CA ARG A 267 3.78 -13.06 24.29
C ARG A 267 2.82 -13.46 25.40
N ARG A 268 1.70 -14.10 25.08
CA ARG A 268 0.72 -14.56 26.05
C ARG A 268 1.02 -15.92 26.68
N ARG A 269 2.03 -16.65 26.20
CA ARG A 269 2.42 -17.96 26.75
C ARG A 269 3.51 -17.87 27.82
N GLY A 270 3.97 -16.68 28.13
CA GLY A 270 5.02 -16.43 29.13
C GLY A 270 4.53 -15.74 30.41
N ILE A 271 3.23 -15.77 30.70
CA ILE A 271 2.66 -15.30 31.98
C ILE A 271 2.07 -16.47 32.71
#